data_03dc43551bce852c872e5c106f441c81
#
_entry.id   03dc43551bce852c872e5c106f441c81
#
_cell.length_a   1.000
_cell.length_b   1.000
_cell.length_c   1.000
_cell.angle_alpha   90.00
_cell.angle_beta   90.00
_cell.angle_gamma   90.00
#
_symmetry.space_group_name_H-M   'P 1'
#
loop_
_entity.id
_entity.type
_entity.pdbx_description
1 polymer ?
#
loop_
_entity_poly.entity_id
_entity_poly.type
_entity_poly.pdbx_seq_one_letter_code
_entity_poly.pdbx_strand_id
1 'polypeptide(L)'
;MLSLYKKINFIKFNRTDIKDMKKMFCGCSSLEELNIFNFKTNDVTDMSQKFQGCSLIKEINLSNFNTNNVKDMSQMFEMCSSLKELNLSNF
;
A
#
# COMPACT_ATOMS: atom_id res chain seq x y z
N MET A 1 -7.97 3.40 -12.09
CA MET A 1 -6.94 2.35 -12.23
C MET A 1 -5.57 2.98 -12.36
N LEU A 2 -4.63 2.58 -11.53
CA LEU A 2 -3.29 3.18 -11.49
C LEU A 2 -2.22 2.33 -12.18
N SER A 3 -2.63 1.34 -12.97
CA SER A 3 -1.73 0.35 -13.55
C SER A 3 -0.74 0.91 -14.59
N LEU A 4 -1.01 2.09 -15.15
CA LEU A 4 -0.14 2.70 -16.15
C LEU A 4 0.96 3.59 -15.56
N TYR A 5 0.92 3.84 -14.27
CA TYR A 5 1.90 4.74 -13.64
C TYR A 5 3.10 3.95 -13.15
N LYS A 6 4.31 4.51 -13.36
CA LYS A 6 5.55 3.93 -12.82
C LYS A 6 5.89 4.48 -11.46
N LYS A 7 5.52 5.73 -11.18
CA LYS A 7 5.80 6.39 -9.90
C LYS A 7 4.55 7.10 -9.41
N ILE A 8 4.23 6.89 -8.16
CA ILE A 8 3.12 7.58 -7.51
C ILE A 8 3.64 8.16 -6.20
N ASN A 9 3.41 9.47 -6.01
CA ASN A 9 3.89 10.16 -4.82
C ASN A 9 2.73 10.92 -4.17
N PHE A 10 2.43 10.55 -2.93
CA PHE A 10 1.36 11.14 -2.15
C PHE A 10 1.85 12.05 -1.02
N ILE A 11 3.04 12.65 -1.16
CA ILE A 11 3.63 13.47 -0.09
C ILE A 11 2.66 14.52 0.44
N LYS A 12 1.84 15.12 -0.44
CA LYS A 12 0.88 16.14 -0.04
C LYS A 12 -0.52 15.60 0.21
N PHE A 13 -0.69 14.29 0.14
CA PHE A 13 -1.98 13.66 0.40
C PHE A 13 -2.32 13.80 1.88
N ASN A 14 -3.52 14.29 2.17
CA ASN A 14 -3.92 14.62 3.55
C ASN A 14 -5.34 14.15 3.87
N ARG A 15 -5.74 13.01 3.36
CA ARG A 15 -7.04 12.42 3.69
C ARG A 15 -6.97 11.75 5.05
N THR A 16 -7.95 12.00 5.89
CA THR A 16 -8.05 11.40 7.21
C THR A 16 -9.31 10.56 7.40
N ASP A 17 -10.15 10.52 6.36
CA ASP A 17 -11.44 9.83 6.40
C ASP A 17 -11.45 8.53 5.61
N ILE A 18 -10.28 8.04 5.21
CA ILE A 18 -10.18 6.77 4.49
C ILE A 18 -10.37 5.63 5.50
N LYS A 19 -11.34 4.76 5.23
CA LYS A 19 -11.62 3.60 6.07
C LYS A 19 -11.36 2.28 5.36
N ASP A 20 -11.29 2.29 4.04
CA ASP A 20 -11.14 1.11 3.21
C ASP A 20 -10.03 1.34 2.20
N MET A 21 -8.97 0.54 2.30
CA MET A 21 -7.85 0.57 1.36
C MET A 21 -7.75 -0.72 0.56
N LYS A 22 -8.81 -1.54 0.59
CA LYS A 22 -8.86 -2.79 -0.16
C LYS A 22 -8.57 -2.54 -1.63
N LYS A 23 -7.65 -3.30 -2.18
CA LYS A 23 -7.29 -3.26 -3.59
C LYS A 23 -6.81 -1.90 -4.12
N MET A 24 -6.43 -0.98 -3.25
CA MET A 24 -6.10 0.38 -3.70
C MET A 24 -5.05 0.41 -4.81
N PHE A 25 -4.03 -0.41 -4.72
CA PHE A 25 -2.97 -0.50 -5.73
C PHE A 25 -2.92 -1.88 -6.39
N CYS A 26 -4.01 -2.64 -6.29
CA CYS A 26 -4.08 -3.98 -6.85
C CYS A 26 -3.85 -3.93 -8.37
N GLY A 27 -2.96 -4.78 -8.86
CA GLY A 27 -2.69 -4.87 -10.29
C GLY A 27 -1.84 -3.75 -10.86
N CYS A 28 -1.22 -2.91 -10.02
CA CYS A 28 -0.33 -1.85 -10.50
C CYS A 28 1.00 -2.45 -10.95
N SER A 29 0.96 -3.26 -12.00
CA SER A 29 2.10 -4.06 -12.46
C SER A 29 3.24 -3.24 -13.08
N SER A 30 2.97 -1.99 -13.47
CA SER A 30 4.01 -1.09 -14.00
C SER A 30 4.64 -0.21 -12.92
N LEU A 31 4.12 -0.26 -11.70
CA LEU A 31 4.55 0.63 -10.63
C LEU A 31 5.91 0.19 -10.10
N GLU A 32 6.88 1.09 -10.15
CA GLU A 32 8.24 0.86 -9.67
C GLU A 32 8.51 1.58 -8.36
N GLU A 33 7.90 2.76 -8.15
CA GLU A 33 8.07 3.55 -6.94
C GLU A 33 6.71 4.02 -6.42
N LEU A 34 6.54 3.91 -5.12
CA LEU A 34 5.31 4.34 -4.45
C LEU A 34 5.67 5.01 -3.13
N ASN A 35 5.31 6.27 -2.98
CA ASN A 35 5.48 7.00 -1.73
C ASN A 35 4.12 7.24 -1.10
N ILE A 36 3.82 6.51 -0.03
CA ILE A 36 2.57 6.61 0.72
C ILE A 36 2.83 6.96 2.18
N PHE A 37 3.99 7.55 2.44
CA PHE A 37 4.44 7.90 3.80
C PHE A 37 3.40 8.75 4.56
N ASN A 38 2.70 9.64 3.86
CA ASN A 38 1.77 10.59 4.49
C ASN A 38 0.33 10.09 4.58
N PHE A 39 0.07 8.81 4.24
CA PHE A 39 -1.27 8.28 4.40
C PHE A 39 -1.66 8.22 5.88
N LYS A 40 -2.89 8.64 6.17
CA LYS A 40 -3.48 8.51 7.50
C LYS A 40 -4.31 7.23 7.52
N THR A 41 -3.86 6.25 8.27
CA THR A 41 -4.48 4.93 8.27
C THR A 41 -5.18 4.56 9.58
N ASN A 42 -5.34 5.53 10.48
CA ASN A 42 -5.88 5.26 11.82
C ASN A 42 -7.26 4.59 11.79
N ASP A 43 -8.09 4.95 10.79
CA ASP A 43 -9.46 4.44 10.69
C ASP A 43 -9.62 3.33 9.67
N VAL A 44 -8.52 2.83 9.09
CA VAL A 44 -8.58 1.79 8.07
C VAL A 44 -8.86 0.44 8.72
N THR A 45 -9.85 -0.27 8.20
CA THR A 45 -10.23 -1.60 8.69
C THR A 45 -9.93 -2.72 7.70
N ASP A 46 -9.78 -2.41 6.41
CA ASP A 46 -9.53 -3.41 5.37
C ASP A 46 -8.38 -2.97 4.49
N MET A 47 -7.29 -3.74 4.51
CA MET A 47 -6.13 -3.54 3.66
C MET A 47 -5.89 -4.75 2.76
N SER A 48 -6.88 -5.63 2.62
CA SER A 48 -6.72 -6.83 1.80
C SER A 48 -6.41 -6.46 0.35
N GLN A 49 -5.52 -7.21 -0.26
CA GLN A 49 -5.13 -7.08 -1.66
C GLN A 49 -4.61 -5.69 -2.04
N LYS A 50 -4.20 -4.87 -1.07
CA LYS A 50 -3.80 -3.47 -1.34
C LYS A 50 -2.70 -3.37 -2.39
N PHE A 51 -1.69 -4.22 -2.31
CA PHE A 51 -0.54 -4.22 -3.22
C PHE A 51 -0.47 -5.48 -4.08
N GLN A 52 -1.52 -6.26 -4.13
CA GLN A 52 -1.53 -7.50 -4.90
C GLN A 52 -1.18 -7.23 -6.36
N GLY A 53 -0.22 -7.96 -6.90
CA GLY A 53 0.15 -7.83 -8.30
C GLY A 53 1.07 -6.65 -8.63
N CYS A 54 1.61 -5.96 -7.63
CA CYS A 54 2.62 -4.92 -7.85
C CYS A 54 3.98 -5.59 -8.14
N SER A 55 4.13 -6.17 -9.31
CA SER A 55 5.23 -7.08 -9.59
C SER A 55 6.59 -6.41 -9.80
N LEU A 56 6.64 -5.11 -10.07
CA LEU A 56 7.88 -4.37 -10.29
C LEU A 56 8.36 -3.57 -9.09
N ILE A 57 7.55 -3.40 -8.07
CA ILE A 57 7.94 -2.60 -6.91
C ILE A 57 8.94 -3.37 -6.05
N LYS A 58 10.01 -2.69 -5.64
CA LYS A 58 11.11 -3.34 -4.92
C LYS A 58 11.05 -3.14 -3.42
N GLU A 59 10.46 -2.03 -2.97
CA GLU A 59 10.32 -1.76 -1.54
C GLU A 59 9.07 -0.93 -1.29
N ILE A 60 8.45 -1.17 -0.15
CA ILE A 60 7.29 -0.41 0.31
C ILE A 60 7.54 -0.08 1.78
N ASN A 61 7.51 1.21 2.12
CA ASN A 61 7.69 1.63 3.51
C ASN A 61 6.33 1.87 4.16
N LEU A 62 5.98 1.00 5.09
CA LEU A 62 4.72 1.06 5.82
C LEU A 62 4.93 1.43 7.29
N SER A 63 6.10 1.96 7.64
CA SER A 63 6.44 2.25 9.04
C SER A 63 5.52 3.26 9.70
N ASN A 64 4.87 4.13 8.92
CA ASN A 64 3.92 5.11 9.45
C ASN A 64 2.48 4.62 9.48
N PHE A 65 2.23 3.41 9.01
CA PHE A 65 0.87 2.87 9.01
C PHE A 65 0.47 2.45 10.42
N ASN A 66 -0.71 2.87 10.83
CA ASN A 66 -1.34 2.40 12.05
C ASN A 66 -2.31 1.29 11.67
N THR A 67 -2.03 0.08 12.09
CA THR A 67 -2.85 -1.09 11.77
C THR A 67 -3.72 -1.56 12.92
N ASN A 68 -3.85 -0.74 13.97
CA ASN A 68 -4.60 -1.13 15.17
C ASN A 68 -6.05 -1.51 14.88
N ASN A 69 -6.67 -0.88 13.87
CA ASN A 69 -8.07 -1.13 13.52
C ASN A 69 -8.23 -2.03 12.30
N VAL A 70 -7.13 -2.51 11.72
CA VAL A 70 -7.21 -3.34 10.52
C VAL A 70 -7.64 -4.76 10.89
N LYS A 71 -8.67 -5.25 10.22
CA LYS A 71 -9.23 -6.59 10.44
C LYS A 71 -8.88 -7.57 9.33
N ASP A 72 -8.55 -7.07 8.15
CA ASP A 72 -8.24 -7.94 7.01
C ASP A 72 -7.02 -7.40 6.27
N MET A 73 -5.96 -8.20 6.23
CA MET A 73 -4.73 -7.92 5.49
C MET A 73 -4.42 -9.05 4.51
N SER A 74 -5.41 -9.88 4.19
CA SER A 74 -5.18 -11.04 3.34
C SER A 74 -4.71 -10.64 1.95
N GLN A 75 -3.77 -11.39 1.41
CA GLN A 75 -3.23 -11.21 0.06
C GLN A 75 -2.66 -9.82 -0.22
N MET A 76 -2.28 -9.08 0.83
CA MET A 76 -1.81 -7.70 0.69
C MET A 76 -0.59 -7.58 -0.23
N PHE A 77 0.33 -8.53 -0.16
CA PHE A 77 1.57 -8.52 -0.93
C PHE A 77 1.67 -9.67 -1.92
N GLU A 78 0.57 -10.33 -2.22
CA GLU A 78 0.57 -11.46 -3.14
C GLU A 78 1.05 -11.02 -4.52
N MET A 79 1.92 -11.81 -5.12
CA MET A 79 2.50 -11.57 -6.44
C MET A 79 3.37 -10.30 -6.55
N CYS A 80 3.86 -9.79 -5.43
CA CYS A 80 4.86 -8.74 -5.42
C CYS A 80 6.24 -9.36 -5.63
N SER A 81 6.51 -9.88 -6.81
CA SER A 81 7.66 -10.75 -7.07
C SER A 81 9.02 -10.05 -7.03
N SER A 82 9.06 -8.73 -7.17
CA SER A 82 10.31 -7.96 -7.10
C SER A 82 10.58 -7.36 -5.73
N LEU A 83 9.67 -7.56 -4.78
CA LEU A 83 9.78 -6.94 -3.47
C LEU A 83 10.97 -7.51 -2.69
N LYS A 84 11.90 -6.64 -2.31
CA LYS A 84 13.11 -7.01 -1.58
C LYS A 84 13.11 -6.52 -0.15
N GLU A 85 12.48 -5.39 0.11
CA GLU A 85 12.45 -4.78 1.43
C GLU A 85 11.02 -4.40 1.78
N LEU A 86 10.64 -4.70 3.01
CA LEU A 86 9.31 -4.41 3.50
C LEU A 86 9.43 -4.02 4.97
N ASN A 87 9.12 -2.76 5.27
CA ASN A 87 9.19 -2.27 6.63
C ASN A 87 7.81 -2.39 7.28
N LEU A 88 7.69 -3.35 8.19
CA LEU A 88 6.45 -3.63 8.91
C LEU A 88 6.59 -3.33 10.40
N SER A 89 7.45 -2.38 10.76
CA SER A 89 7.76 -2.12 12.17
C SER A 89 6.54 -1.75 13.02
N ASN A 90 5.48 -1.26 12.40
CA ASN A 90 4.25 -0.86 13.11
C ASN A 90 3.09 -1.84 12.92
N PHE A 91 3.33 -2.99 12.35
CA PHE A 91 2.28 -4.01 12.14
C PHE A 91 2.14 -4.90 13.37
#